data_a1ace46931765943340de958157aa38b
#
_entry.id   a1ace46931765943340de958157aa38b
#
_cell.length_a   1.000
_cell.length_b   1.000
_cell.length_c   1.000
_cell.angle_alpha   90.00
_cell.angle_beta   90.00
_cell.angle_gamma   90.00
#
_symmetry.space_group_name_H-M   'P 1'
#
loop_
_entity.id
_entity.type
_entity.pdbx_description
1 polymer ?
#
loop_
_entity_poly.entity_id
_entity_poly.type
_entity_poly.pdbx_seq_one_letter_code
_entity_poly.pdbx_strand_id
1 'polypeptide(L)'
;MLLFTAAVAVAAPLSLGTAAAQTTLVPAQDAASLLGSQQAQGAVIWSHGRSLLKECSLAPTPEYIGVFRAAGWDTFRLNRPRITDTLPASGAALAEAAETLKQRGYRRVVLAGQSFGAFISLIAAGRGDAVDAVIGTAPAAYGSAESNPGGFLQNASGLYDLLGAVRRARVALFFFDGDIFDPGGRGPVADRILAAHGLSHLVIDKPAGLSTHWAAAGTTFATQYASCLVGFAAARLAAGAFDCGAQGAPAQIAGMGGVTTPSPAPARFTSLPQGNSASVIDLESGRREDVNRVLRRR
;
A
#
# COMPACT_ATOMS: atom_id res chain seq x y z
N MET A 1 10.13 55.48 55.32
CA MET A 1 9.30 55.59 54.10
C MET A 1 9.74 54.49 53.18
N LEU A 2 9.08 53.31 53.28
CA LEU A 2 9.39 52.12 52.48
C LEU A 2 8.47 52.10 51.25
N LEU A 3 9.09 52.13 50.07
CA LEU A 3 8.41 51.97 48.79
C LEU A 3 8.30 50.49 48.45
N PHE A 4 7.06 49.95 48.41
CA PHE A 4 6.75 48.63 47.87
C PHE A 4 6.54 48.74 46.35
N THR A 5 7.42 48.13 45.56
CA THR A 5 7.22 47.94 44.13
C THR A 5 6.47 46.63 43.91
N ALA A 6 5.24 46.70 43.41
CA ALA A 6 4.47 45.54 43.00
C ALA A 6 4.92 45.08 41.60
N ALA A 7 5.42 43.84 41.50
CA ALA A 7 5.73 43.22 40.24
C ALA A 7 4.45 42.63 39.63
N VAL A 8 4.04 43.12 38.47
CA VAL A 8 2.93 42.55 37.67
C VAL A 8 3.49 41.41 36.84
N ALA A 9 3.13 40.20 37.17
CA ALA A 9 3.43 39.02 36.37
C ALA A 9 2.47 38.98 35.15
N VAL A 10 3.01 39.22 33.95
CA VAL A 10 2.29 39.03 32.69
C VAL A 10 2.33 37.54 32.37
N ALA A 11 1.18 36.84 32.51
CA ALA A 11 1.00 35.48 32.07
C ALA A 11 1.00 35.44 30.54
N ALA A 12 2.02 34.80 29.93
CA ALA A 12 2.03 34.51 28.50
C ALA A 12 0.94 33.48 28.16
N PRO A 13 0.18 33.67 27.05
CA PRO A 13 -0.81 32.68 26.63
C PRO A 13 -0.10 31.39 26.21
N LEU A 14 -0.43 30.29 26.88
CA LEU A 14 -0.06 28.94 26.42
C LEU A 14 -0.80 28.67 25.10
N SER A 15 -0.10 28.81 23.98
CA SER A 15 -0.60 28.32 22.69
C SER A 15 -0.70 26.80 22.77
N LEU A 16 -1.91 26.28 22.95
CA LEU A 16 -2.23 24.88 22.69
C LEU A 16 -2.12 24.63 21.17
N GLY A 17 -0.90 24.43 20.70
CA GLY A 17 -0.66 23.93 19.37
C GLY A 17 -1.26 22.53 19.31
N THR A 18 -2.34 22.33 18.51
CA THR A 18 -2.84 21.01 18.16
C THR A 18 -1.69 20.28 17.49
N ALA A 19 -1.17 19.24 18.14
CA ALA A 19 -0.16 18.38 17.52
C ALA A 19 -0.77 17.83 16.22
N ALA A 20 -0.20 18.22 15.08
CA ALA A 20 -0.64 17.70 13.79
C ALA A 20 -0.49 16.20 13.85
N ALA A 21 -1.54 15.48 13.45
CA ALA A 21 -1.51 14.02 13.40
C ALA A 21 -0.35 13.59 12.49
N GLN A 22 0.57 12.79 13.04
CA GLN A 22 1.78 12.36 12.35
C GLN A 22 1.58 11.00 11.67
N THR A 23 2.29 10.78 10.57
CA THR A 23 2.41 9.46 9.95
C THR A 23 3.12 8.52 10.92
N THR A 24 2.54 7.36 11.18
CA THR A 24 3.07 6.40 12.16
C THR A 24 3.09 4.98 11.61
N LEU A 25 4.14 4.22 11.98
CA LEU A 25 4.22 2.79 11.72
C LEU A 25 3.60 2.02 12.89
N VAL A 26 2.58 1.23 12.60
CA VAL A 26 1.90 0.40 13.62
C VAL A 26 1.84 -1.06 13.16
N PRO A 27 1.79 -2.04 14.08
CA PRO A 27 1.49 -3.41 13.71
C PRO A 27 0.16 -3.50 12.96
N ALA A 28 0.11 -4.29 11.88
CA ALA A 28 -1.12 -4.57 11.15
C ALA A 28 -1.94 -5.71 11.78
N GLN A 29 -1.39 -6.31 12.81
CA GLN A 29 -1.93 -7.39 13.64
C GLN A 29 -1.78 -7.03 15.11
N ASP A 30 -2.27 -7.88 16.00
CA ASP A 30 -1.98 -7.72 17.42
C ASP A 30 -0.46 -7.65 17.64
N ALA A 31 -0.01 -6.60 18.31
CA ALA A 31 1.42 -6.38 18.60
C ALA A 31 2.06 -7.55 19.37
N ALA A 32 1.28 -8.23 20.22
CA ALA A 32 1.72 -9.42 20.95
C ALA A 32 1.99 -10.63 20.05
N SER A 33 1.49 -10.63 18.81
CA SER A 33 1.68 -11.71 17.83
C SER A 33 2.86 -11.47 16.87
N LEU A 34 3.63 -10.38 17.01
CA LEU A 34 4.84 -10.17 16.24
C LEU A 34 5.92 -11.18 16.64
N LEU A 35 6.54 -11.79 15.64
CA LEU A 35 7.64 -12.75 15.83
C LEU A 35 8.95 -12.06 16.21
N GLY A 36 9.09 -10.79 15.84
CA GLY A 36 10.33 -10.04 16.01
C GLY A 36 11.40 -10.38 14.98
N SER A 37 12.38 -9.50 14.84
CA SER A 37 13.38 -9.56 13.76
C SER A 37 14.24 -10.82 13.75
N GLN A 38 14.37 -11.51 14.89
CA GLN A 38 15.16 -12.74 14.99
C GLN A 38 14.44 -13.97 14.45
N GLN A 39 13.11 -14.01 14.55
CA GLN A 39 12.29 -15.17 14.17
C GLN A 39 11.54 -14.94 12.85
N ALA A 40 11.16 -13.69 12.55
CA ALA A 40 10.44 -13.37 11.33
C ALA A 40 11.30 -13.59 10.08
N GLN A 41 10.67 -14.03 8.99
CA GLN A 41 11.28 -14.07 7.65
C GLN A 41 11.69 -12.66 7.17
N GLY A 42 10.97 -11.65 7.61
CA GLY A 42 11.15 -10.24 7.34
C GLY A 42 9.95 -9.43 7.82
N ALA A 43 9.88 -8.18 7.43
CA ALA A 43 8.78 -7.28 7.71
C ALA A 43 8.09 -6.84 6.42
N VAL A 44 6.76 -6.76 6.43
CA VAL A 44 5.95 -6.16 5.36
C VAL A 44 5.29 -4.90 5.89
N ILE A 45 5.46 -3.76 5.22
CA ILE A 45 4.74 -2.52 5.53
C ILE A 45 3.65 -2.33 4.48
N TRP A 46 2.39 -2.37 4.90
CA TRP A 46 1.24 -2.06 4.07
C TRP A 46 0.94 -0.56 4.07
N SER A 47 0.72 -0.02 2.87
CA SER A 47 0.32 1.37 2.63
C SER A 47 -0.98 1.41 1.82
N HIS A 48 -2.04 1.92 2.45
CA HIS A 48 -3.36 2.06 1.81
C HIS A 48 -3.36 3.09 0.68
N GLY A 49 -4.40 3.06 -0.17
CA GLY A 49 -4.70 4.13 -1.14
C GLY A 49 -5.06 5.44 -0.42
N ARG A 50 -5.20 6.54 -1.19
CA ARG A 50 -5.59 7.84 -0.65
C ARG A 50 -6.99 8.20 -1.11
N SER A 51 -7.83 8.68 -0.19
CA SER A 51 -9.09 9.34 -0.48
C SER A 51 -8.97 10.83 -0.14
N LEU A 52 -9.51 11.69 -1.00
CA LEU A 52 -9.64 13.12 -0.71
C LEU A 52 -10.83 13.41 0.24
N LEU A 53 -11.76 12.47 0.36
CA LEU A 53 -13.01 12.63 1.09
C LEU A 53 -13.00 11.95 2.46
N LYS A 54 -12.27 10.84 2.61
CA LYS A 54 -12.26 10.00 3.80
C LYS A 54 -10.89 9.83 4.39
N GLU A 55 -10.86 9.61 5.68
CA GLU A 55 -9.67 9.14 6.40
C GLU A 55 -9.49 7.64 6.14
N CYS A 56 -8.34 7.27 5.58
CA CYS A 56 -8.02 5.89 5.22
C CYS A 56 -6.94 5.25 6.13
N SER A 57 -6.41 5.97 7.10
CA SER A 57 -5.32 5.49 7.95
C SER A 57 -5.68 4.23 8.75
N LEU A 58 -6.97 3.99 8.99
CA LEU A 58 -7.48 2.81 9.70
C LEU A 58 -8.04 1.73 8.78
N ALA A 59 -7.95 1.90 7.45
CA ALA A 59 -8.44 0.91 6.51
C ALA A 59 -7.79 -0.47 6.75
N PRO A 60 -8.55 -1.57 6.67
CA PRO A 60 -8.02 -2.91 6.88
C PRO A 60 -6.96 -3.26 5.83
N THR A 61 -6.03 -4.12 6.20
CA THR A 61 -5.08 -4.67 5.24
C THR A 61 -5.77 -5.67 4.31
N PRO A 62 -5.39 -5.75 3.02
CA PRO A 62 -5.94 -6.74 2.12
C PRO A 62 -5.56 -8.17 2.54
N GLU A 63 -6.38 -9.14 2.11
CA GLU A 63 -6.24 -10.53 2.52
C GLU A 63 -4.86 -11.14 2.22
N TYR A 64 -4.24 -10.77 1.11
CA TYR A 64 -2.91 -11.28 0.76
C TYR A 64 -1.83 -10.92 1.79
N ILE A 65 -1.98 -9.83 2.54
CA ILE A 65 -1.07 -9.47 3.65
C ILE A 65 -1.18 -10.48 4.80
N GLY A 66 -2.38 -11.03 5.02
CA GLY A 66 -2.58 -12.14 5.96
C GLY A 66 -1.77 -13.39 5.60
N VAL A 67 -1.59 -13.66 4.30
CA VAL A 67 -0.78 -14.79 3.82
C VAL A 67 0.71 -14.59 4.13
N PHE A 68 1.22 -13.37 4.04
CA PHE A 68 2.58 -13.06 4.50
C PHE A 68 2.76 -13.37 5.99
N ARG A 69 1.79 -12.97 6.82
CA ARG A 69 1.80 -13.30 8.25
C ARG A 69 1.81 -14.82 8.49
N ALA A 70 0.94 -15.56 7.79
CA ALA A 70 0.89 -17.02 7.86
C ALA A 70 2.22 -17.68 7.42
N ALA A 71 2.97 -17.03 6.53
CA ALA A 71 4.29 -17.45 6.08
C ALA A 71 5.43 -16.97 7.00
N GLY A 72 5.14 -16.47 8.19
CA GLY A 72 6.15 -16.07 9.18
C GLY A 72 6.77 -14.70 8.96
N TRP A 73 6.05 -13.77 8.33
CA TRP A 73 6.45 -12.37 8.21
C TRP A 73 5.72 -11.51 9.25
N ASP A 74 6.42 -10.57 9.86
CA ASP A 74 5.78 -9.52 10.63
C ASP A 74 5.14 -8.49 9.71
N THR A 75 3.90 -8.13 10.00
CA THR A 75 3.14 -7.19 9.16
C THR A 75 2.85 -5.91 9.90
N PHE A 76 3.14 -4.80 9.24
CA PHE A 76 2.94 -3.44 9.72
C PHE A 76 2.05 -2.67 8.75
N ARG A 77 1.48 -1.59 9.24
CA ARG A 77 0.71 -0.63 8.47
C ARG A 77 1.27 0.77 8.68
N LEU A 78 1.41 1.53 7.59
CA LEU A 78 1.72 2.94 7.67
C LEU A 78 0.41 3.74 7.80
N ASN A 79 0.13 4.23 9.00
CA ASN A 79 -0.99 5.14 9.24
C ASN A 79 -0.62 6.53 8.77
N ARG A 80 -1.36 7.06 7.79
CA ARG A 80 -1.09 8.35 7.15
C ARG A 80 -2.34 9.22 7.29
N PRO A 81 -2.36 10.19 8.20
CA PRO A 81 -3.49 11.11 8.35
C PRO A 81 -3.72 11.89 7.06
N ARG A 82 -4.97 11.93 6.59
CA ARG A 82 -5.36 12.51 5.30
C ARG A 82 -4.82 13.92 5.03
N ILE A 83 -4.77 14.76 6.06
CA ILE A 83 -4.35 16.18 5.94
C ILE A 83 -2.88 16.30 5.54
N THR A 84 -2.02 15.41 6.05
CA THR A 84 -0.57 15.44 5.80
C THR A 84 -0.13 14.44 4.74
N ASP A 85 -1.07 13.65 4.18
CA ASP A 85 -0.78 12.58 3.23
C ASP A 85 -0.46 13.14 1.84
N THR A 86 0.82 13.42 1.60
CA THR A 86 1.36 13.85 0.31
C THR A 86 2.40 12.86 -0.19
N LEU A 87 2.61 12.77 -1.52
CA LEU A 87 3.62 11.86 -2.08
C LEU A 87 5.01 12.07 -1.46
N PRO A 88 5.56 13.32 -1.37
CA PRO A 88 6.89 13.51 -0.80
C PRO A 88 6.97 13.18 0.70
N ALA A 89 5.99 13.63 1.50
CA ALA A 89 6.00 13.42 2.95
C ALA A 89 5.79 11.96 3.31
N SER A 90 4.78 11.32 2.72
CA SER A 90 4.45 9.92 3.01
C SER A 90 5.49 8.95 2.44
N GLY A 91 6.10 9.27 1.28
CA GLY A 91 7.21 8.51 0.74
C GLY A 91 8.47 8.60 1.62
N ALA A 92 8.77 9.79 2.17
CA ALA A 92 9.87 9.96 3.12
C ALA A 92 9.64 9.19 4.42
N ALA A 93 8.44 9.31 5.01
CA ALA A 93 8.08 8.60 6.23
C ALA A 93 8.12 7.07 6.05
N LEU A 94 7.73 6.57 4.87
CA LEU A 94 7.80 5.14 4.56
C LEU A 94 9.24 4.66 4.41
N ALA A 95 10.13 5.46 3.83
CA ALA A 95 11.56 5.16 3.74
C ALA A 95 12.19 5.09 5.16
N GLU A 96 11.90 6.07 6.02
CA GLU A 96 12.35 6.11 7.41
C GLU A 96 11.83 4.89 8.21
N ALA A 97 10.56 4.51 8.00
CA ALA A 97 9.99 3.31 8.59
C ALA A 97 10.74 2.04 8.16
N ALA A 98 11.10 1.92 6.87
CA ALA A 98 11.88 0.80 6.36
C ALA A 98 13.28 0.76 6.98
N GLU A 99 13.98 1.90 7.07
CA GLU A 99 15.28 2.01 7.73
C GLU A 99 15.19 1.61 9.21
N THR A 100 14.17 2.08 9.92
CA THR A 100 13.91 1.73 11.32
C THR A 100 13.76 0.21 11.50
N LEU A 101 13.04 -0.48 10.61
CA LEU A 101 12.90 -1.93 10.67
C LEU A 101 14.23 -2.65 10.37
N LYS A 102 15.03 -2.14 9.43
CA LYS A 102 16.40 -2.67 9.21
C LYS A 102 17.28 -2.50 10.45
N GLN A 103 17.26 -1.34 11.08
CA GLN A 103 17.99 -1.07 12.31
C GLN A 103 17.55 -1.96 13.48
N ARG A 104 16.26 -2.36 13.52
CA ARG A 104 15.73 -3.33 14.46
C ARG A 104 16.13 -4.78 14.15
N GLY A 105 16.88 -5.02 13.08
CA GLY A 105 17.43 -6.32 12.71
C GLY A 105 16.57 -7.14 11.74
N TYR A 106 15.49 -6.58 11.15
CA TYR A 106 14.76 -7.31 10.11
C TYR A 106 15.62 -7.47 8.84
N ARG A 107 15.87 -8.72 8.47
CA ARG A 107 16.73 -9.06 7.32
C ARG A 107 16.14 -8.60 6.00
N ARG A 108 14.81 -8.62 5.89
CA ARG A 108 14.06 -8.20 4.71
C ARG A 108 12.97 -7.22 5.10
N VAL A 109 12.81 -6.16 4.31
CA VAL A 109 11.73 -5.19 4.42
C VAL A 109 11.05 -5.07 3.06
N VAL A 110 9.77 -5.40 3.02
CA VAL A 110 8.91 -5.36 1.84
C VAL A 110 7.90 -4.23 2.02
N LEU A 111 7.75 -3.39 1.00
CA LEU A 111 6.71 -2.38 0.95
C LEU A 111 5.57 -2.89 0.06
N ALA A 112 4.38 -2.98 0.61
CA ALA A 112 3.18 -3.36 -0.12
C ALA A 112 2.22 -2.18 -0.15
N GLY A 113 1.74 -1.78 -1.33
CA GLY A 113 0.89 -0.61 -1.45
C GLY A 113 -0.17 -0.73 -2.54
N GLN A 114 -1.31 -0.09 -2.32
CA GLN A 114 -2.37 0.02 -3.30
C GLN A 114 -2.54 1.48 -3.71
N SER A 115 -2.75 1.74 -5.02
CA SER A 115 -3.04 3.09 -5.53
C SER A 115 -1.93 4.08 -5.14
N PHE A 116 -2.25 5.12 -4.39
CA PHE A 116 -1.31 6.07 -3.81
C PHE A 116 -0.23 5.38 -2.94
N GLY A 117 -0.62 4.32 -2.22
CA GLY A 117 0.30 3.50 -1.44
C GLY A 117 1.39 2.84 -2.28
N ALA A 118 1.08 2.44 -3.53
CA ALA A 118 2.07 1.92 -4.46
C ALA A 118 3.07 2.99 -4.90
N PHE A 119 2.61 4.22 -5.17
CA PHE A 119 3.49 5.35 -5.52
C PHE A 119 4.46 5.69 -4.39
N ILE A 120 3.99 5.82 -3.14
CA ILE A 120 4.89 6.11 -2.01
C ILE A 120 5.85 4.96 -1.71
N SER A 121 5.47 3.71 -2.00
CA SER A 121 6.36 2.55 -1.87
C SER A 121 7.51 2.62 -2.87
N LEU A 122 7.24 3.02 -4.12
CA LEU A 122 8.29 3.25 -5.13
C LEU A 122 9.17 4.44 -4.77
N ILE A 123 8.58 5.55 -4.28
CA ILE A 123 9.35 6.71 -3.77
C ILE A 123 10.31 6.26 -2.66
N ALA A 124 9.83 5.50 -1.68
CA ALA A 124 10.65 5.01 -0.59
C ALA A 124 11.78 4.10 -1.08
N ALA A 125 11.50 3.18 -2.02
CA ALA A 125 12.50 2.30 -2.61
C ALA A 125 13.56 3.04 -3.45
N GLY A 126 13.21 4.18 -4.04
CA GLY A 126 14.16 5.04 -4.75
C GLY A 126 15.06 5.89 -3.85
N ARG A 127 14.77 6.00 -2.53
CA ARG A 127 15.50 6.87 -1.59
C ARG A 127 16.68 6.20 -0.90
N GLY A 128 16.74 4.87 -0.86
CA GLY A 128 17.81 4.17 -0.16
C GLY A 128 17.75 2.65 -0.30
N ASP A 129 18.59 1.96 0.45
CA ASP A 129 18.81 0.52 0.33
C ASP A 129 18.03 -0.34 1.35
N ALA A 130 17.21 0.30 2.18
CA ALA A 130 16.47 -0.40 3.24
C ALA A 130 15.32 -1.28 2.71
N VAL A 131 14.87 -1.04 1.47
CA VAL A 131 13.75 -1.75 0.85
C VAL A 131 14.26 -2.90 -0.01
N ASP A 132 13.85 -4.12 0.29
CA ASP A 132 14.23 -5.32 -0.48
C ASP A 132 13.25 -5.63 -1.60
N ALA A 133 11.97 -5.31 -1.44
CA ALA A 133 10.97 -5.47 -2.47
C ALA A 133 9.81 -4.48 -2.34
N VAL A 134 9.21 -4.13 -3.47
CA VAL A 134 7.96 -3.37 -3.57
C VAL A 134 6.89 -4.26 -4.21
N ILE A 135 5.70 -4.27 -3.65
CA ILE A 135 4.49 -4.88 -4.21
C ILE A 135 3.47 -3.76 -4.40
N GLY A 136 3.26 -3.32 -5.64
CA GLY A 136 2.33 -2.26 -5.99
C GLY A 136 1.11 -2.81 -6.71
N THR A 137 -0.09 -2.59 -6.17
CA THR A 137 -1.34 -2.98 -6.80
C THR A 137 -2.12 -1.74 -7.25
N ALA A 138 -2.62 -1.75 -8.49
CA ALA A 138 -3.37 -0.64 -9.08
C ALA A 138 -2.69 0.73 -8.86
N PRO A 139 -1.41 0.92 -9.20
CA PRO A 139 -0.66 2.13 -8.86
C PRO A 139 -1.30 3.38 -9.47
N ALA A 140 -1.72 4.35 -8.65
CA ALA A 140 -2.32 5.61 -9.08
C ALA A 140 -2.14 6.70 -8.02
N ALA A 141 -1.93 7.95 -8.43
CA ALA A 141 -1.71 9.05 -7.49
C ALA A 141 -2.41 10.36 -7.88
N TYR A 142 -2.89 10.50 -9.12
CA TYR A 142 -3.28 11.80 -9.69
C TYR A 142 -4.75 11.87 -10.14
N GLY A 143 -5.60 10.96 -9.69
CA GLY A 143 -7.02 10.94 -10.01
C GLY A 143 -7.35 10.13 -11.27
N SER A 144 -8.62 10.18 -11.68
CA SER A 144 -9.17 9.53 -12.87
C SER A 144 -9.30 10.52 -14.03
N ALA A 145 -9.56 10.00 -15.24
CA ALA A 145 -9.83 10.83 -16.43
C ALA A 145 -11.02 11.78 -16.24
N GLU A 146 -12.04 11.36 -15.48
CA GLU A 146 -13.24 12.15 -15.21
C GLU A 146 -12.99 13.22 -14.13
N SER A 147 -12.35 12.84 -13.03
CA SER A 147 -12.17 13.73 -11.86
C SER A 147 -11.00 14.69 -11.99
N ASN A 148 -9.97 14.33 -12.72
CA ASN A 148 -8.77 15.15 -12.95
C ASN A 148 -8.06 14.75 -14.24
N PRO A 149 -8.50 15.20 -15.43
CA PRO A 149 -7.94 14.79 -16.72
C PRO A 149 -6.43 15.03 -16.85
N GLY A 150 -5.95 16.18 -16.37
CA GLY A 150 -4.52 16.49 -16.36
C GLY A 150 -3.70 15.60 -15.47
N GLY A 151 -4.18 15.38 -14.24
CA GLY A 151 -3.56 14.45 -13.28
C GLY A 151 -3.63 13.00 -13.72
N PHE A 152 -4.68 12.60 -14.43
CA PHE A 152 -4.81 11.25 -14.97
C PHE A 152 -3.65 10.90 -15.92
N LEU A 153 -3.27 11.80 -16.81
CA LEU A 153 -2.12 11.60 -17.72
C LEU A 153 -0.79 11.55 -16.96
N GLN A 154 -0.67 12.26 -15.83
CA GLN A 154 0.51 12.20 -14.96
C GLN A 154 0.69 10.83 -14.30
N ASN A 155 -0.36 10.02 -14.17
CA ASN A 155 -0.23 8.66 -13.62
C ASN A 155 0.78 7.81 -14.41
N ALA A 156 0.81 7.94 -15.74
CA ALA A 156 1.76 7.18 -16.56
C ALA A 156 3.19 7.71 -16.38
N SER A 157 3.44 9.00 -16.65
CA SER A 157 4.79 9.57 -16.55
C SER A 157 5.34 9.51 -15.14
N GLY A 158 4.55 9.89 -14.12
CA GLY A 158 4.98 9.83 -12.73
C GLY A 158 5.34 8.42 -12.25
N LEU A 159 4.61 7.39 -12.71
CA LEU A 159 4.97 6.00 -12.43
C LEU A 159 6.33 5.64 -13.04
N TYR A 160 6.54 6.00 -14.30
CA TYR A 160 7.78 5.64 -15.02
C TYR A 160 9.02 6.31 -14.42
N ASP A 161 8.91 7.56 -13.99
CA ASP A 161 9.97 8.27 -13.29
C ASP A 161 10.33 7.57 -11.97
N LEU A 162 9.32 7.11 -11.22
CA LEU A 162 9.54 6.38 -9.99
C LEU A 162 10.20 5.01 -10.23
N LEU A 163 9.78 4.28 -11.26
CA LEU A 163 10.42 3.00 -11.63
C LEU A 163 11.89 3.21 -12.04
N GLY A 164 12.17 4.29 -12.77
CA GLY A 164 13.54 4.69 -13.13
C GLY A 164 14.43 5.07 -11.94
N ALA A 165 13.82 5.49 -10.82
CA ALA A 165 14.53 5.84 -9.59
C ALA A 165 14.88 4.64 -8.71
N VAL A 166 14.17 3.50 -8.84
CA VAL A 166 14.47 2.28 -8.06
C VAL A 166 15.80 1.69 -8.50
N ARG A 167 16.70 1.40 -7.55
CA ARG A 167 18.07 0.94 -7.83
C ARG A 167 18.30 -0.53 -7.50
N ARG A 168 17.65 -1.07 -6.47
CA ARG A 168 17.97 -2.39 -5.92
C ARG A 168 16.76 -3.22 -5.55
N ALA A 169 15.67 -2.58 -5.10
CA ALA A 169 14.49 -3.30 -4.68
C ALA A 169 13.89 -4.09 -5.85
N ARG A 170 13.46 -5.31 -5.58
CA ARG A 170 12.60 -6.05 -6.52
C ARG A 170 11.27 -5.33 -6.62
N VAL A 171 10.63 -5.35 -7.78
CA VAL A 171 9.36 -4.65 -8.00
C VAL A 171 8.31 -5.59 -8.58
N ALA A 172 7.22 -5.81 -7.86
CA ALA A 172 6.03 -6.48 -8.35
C ALA A 172 4.93 -5.43 -8.59
N LEU A 173 4.35 -5.40 -9.79
CA LEU A 173 3.26 -4.48 -10.15
C LEU A 173 2.08 -5.24 -10.73
N PHE A 174 0.88 -4.83 -10.33
CA PHE A 174 -0.38 -5.37 -10.82
C PHE A 174 -1.25 -4.24 -11.37
N PHE A 175 -1.65 -4.37 -12.63
CA PHE A 175 -2.60 -3.50 -13.30
C PHE A 175 -3.87 -4.30 -13.57
N PHE A 176 -5.04 -3.69 -13.40
CA PHE A 176 -6.31 -4.40 -13.49
C PHE A 176 -7.19 -3.83 -14.61
N ASP A 177 -7.92 -4.70 -15.27
CA ASP A 177 -8.90 -4.27 -16.24
C ASP A 177 -10.02 -3.46 -15.58
N GLY A 178 -10.56 -2.45 -16.28
CA GLY A 178 -11.59 -1.57 -15.74
C GLY A 178 -11.16 -0.69 -14.56
N ASP A 179 -9.85 -0.53 -14.32
CA ASP A 179 -9.36 0.45 -13.36
C ASP A 179 -9.48 1.88 -13.93
N ILE A 180 -10.41 2.65 -13.39
CA ILE A 180 -10.67 4.04 -13.83
C ILE A 180 -9.51 5.01 -13.59
N PHE A 181 -8.54 4.63 -12.77
CA PHE A 181 -7.32 5.40 -12.49
C PHE A 181 -6.13 4.96 -13.35
N ASP A 182 -6.31 3.93 -14.19
CA ASP A 182 -5.28 3.48 -15.12
C ASP A 182 -5.53 4.05 -16.54
N PRO A 183 -4.59 4.83 -17.11
CA PRO A 183 -4.69 5.25 -18.52
C PRO A 183 -4.53 4.10 -19.54
N GLY A 184 -4.22 2.90 -19.06
CA GLY A 184 -3.98 1.73 -19.91
C GLY A 184 -2.54 1.65 -20.45
N GLY A 185 -2.11 0.45 -20.80
CA GLY A 185 -0.82 0.19 -21.44
C GLY A 185 0.41 0.39 -20.56
N ARG A 186 0.22 0.61 -19.23
CA ARG A 186 1.35 0.85 -18.33
C ARG A 186 2.14 -0.40 -17.99
N GLY A 187 1.48 -1.56 -17.95
CA GLY A 187 2.13 -2.84 -17.62
C GLY A 187 3.33 -3.14 -18.51
N PRO A 188 3.17 -3.23 -19.84
CA PRO A 188 4.30 -3.49 -20.75
C PRO A 188 5.40 -2.43 -20.73
N VAL A 189 5.08 -1.17 -20.41
CA VAL A 189 6.08 -0.11 -20.27
C VAL A 189 6.85 -0.27 -18.97
N ALA A 190 6.18 -0.54 -17.86
CA ALA A 190 6.79 -0.78 -16.57
C ALA A 190 7.77 -1.98 -16.63
N ASP A 191 7.34 -3.08 -17.27
CA ASP A 191 8.17 -4.27 -17.48
C ASP A 191 9.47 -3.93 -18.20
N ARG A 192 9.41 -3.21 -19.33
CA ARG A 192 10.59 -2.77 -20.07
C ARG A 192 11.53 -1.87 -19.26
N ILE A 193 10.99 -0.94 -18.46
CA ILE A 193 11.80 -0.06 -17.61
C ILE A 193 12.54 -0.88 -16.57
N LEU A 194 11.86 -1.78 -15.86
CA LEU A 194 12.45 -2.60 -14.83
C LEU A 194 13.50 -3.56 -15.39
N ALA A 195 13.23 -4.17 -16.56
CA ALA A 195 14.19 -5.00 -17.28
C ALA A 195 15.44 -4.21 -17.69
N ALA A 196 15.27 -3.01 -18.25
CA ALA A 196 16.38 -2.15 -18.66
C ALA A 196 17.28 -1.72 -17.48
N HIS A 197 16.70 -1.60 -16.28
CA HIS A 197 17.44 -1.34 -15.04
C HIS A 197 18.08 -2.59 -14.42
N GLY A 198 17.90 -3.77 -15.02
CA GLY A 198 18.43 -5.02 -14.50
C GLY A 198 17.82 -5.46 -13.16
N LEU A 199 16.61 -4.99 -12.84
CA LEU A 199 15.93 -5.32 -11.60
C LEU A 199 15.20 -6.67 -11.72
N SER A 200 15.16 -7.43 -10.62
CA SER A 200 14.22 -8.54 -10.51
C SER A 200 12.81 -7.99 -10.40
N HIS A 201 11.89 -8.40 -11.27
CA HIS A 201 10.57 -7.81 -11.34
C HIS A 201 9.49 -8.83 -11.70
N LEU A 202 8.25 -8.50 -11.36
CA LEU A 202 7.03 -9.20 -11.70
C LEU A 202 6.00 -8.14 -12.15
N VAL A 203 5.59 -8.17 -13.41
CA VAL A 203 4.55 -7.28 -13.90
C VAL A 203 3.39 -8.12 -14.41
N ILE A 204 2.23 -7.97 -13.77
CA ILE A 204 0.99 -8.64 -14.14
C ILE A 204 0.01 -7.58 -14.64
N ASP A 205 -0.30 -7.66 -15.93
CA ASP A 205 -1.22 -6.74 -16.60
C ASP A 205 -2.52 -7.44 -16.95
N LYS A 206 -3.63 -6.95 -16.40
CA LYS A 206 -5.00 -7.42 -16.63
C LYS A 206 -5.20 -8.92 -16.39
N PRO A 207 -4.87 -9.43 -15.20
CA PRO A 207 -5.06 -10.84 -14.88
C PRO A 207 -6.53 -11.24 -14.94
N ALA A 208 -6.80 -12.43 -15.47
CA ALA A 208 -8.15 -12.95 -15.62
C ALA A 208 -8.89 -13.04 -14.28
N GLY A 209 -10.16 -12.64 -14.27
CA GLY A 209 -11.02 -12.70 -13.08
C GLY A 209 -10.78 -11.61 -12.05
N LEU A 210 -9.88 -10.67 -12.32
CA LEU A 210 -9.58 -9.53 -11.45
C LEU A 210 -9.77 -8.21 -12.22
N SER A 211 -10.73 -7.42 -11.78
CA SER A 211 -11.08 -6.15 -12.43
C SER A 211 -11.31 -5.07 -11.39
N THR A 212 -11.26 -3.81 -11.84
CA THR A 212 -11.37 -2.58 -11.05
C THR A 212 -10.15 -2.25 -10.19
N HIS A 213 -10.14 -1.02 -9.69
CA HIS A 213 -9.07 -0.47 -8.86
C HIS A 213 -8.83 -1.24 -7.54
N TRP A 214 -9.82 -2.00 -7.08
CA TRP A 214 -9.83 -2.70 -5.78
C TRP A 214 -9.59 -4.20 -5.89
N ALA A 215 -9.28 -4.71 -7.07
CA ALA A 215 -9.18 -6.13 -7.34
C ALA A 215 -8.23 -6.89 -6.39
N ALA A 216 -7.18 -6.21 -5.89
CA ALA A 216 -6.23 -6.82 -4.97
C ALA A 216 -6.69 -6.89 -3.50
N ALA A 217 -7.85 -6.32 -3.15
CA ALA A 217 -8.31 -6.26 -1.75
C ALA A 217 -8.84 -7.61 -1.23
N GLY A 218 -9.42 -8.44 -2.11
CA GLY A 218 -10.20 -9.61 -1.73
C GLY A 218 -9.52 -10.96 -1.93
N THR A 219 -10.29 -11.99 -1.62
CA THR A 219 -9.90 -13.41 -1.59
C THR A 219 -9.39 -13.91 -2.94
N THR A 220 -10.00 -13.49 -4.06
CA THR A 220 -9.59 -13.95 -5.39
C THR A 220 -8.14 -13.61 -5.69
N PHE A 221 -7.72 -12.36 -5.43
CA PHE A 221 -6.33 -11.96 -5.60
C PHE A 221 -5.41 -12.72 -4.63
N ALA A 222 -5.80 -12.84 -3.37
CA ALA A 222 -5.02 -13.56 -2.38
C ALA A 222 -4.82 -15.03 -2.78
N THR A 223 -5.86 -15.70 -3.25
CA THR A 223 -5.78 -17.10 -3.70
C THR A 223 -4.87 -17.26 -4.93
N GLN A 224 -4.93 -16.34 -5.88
CA GLN A 224 -4.16 -16.43 -7.12
C GLN A 224 -2.67 -16.06 -6.94
N TYR A 225 -2.38 -15.04 -6.12
CA TYR A 225 -1.05 -14.40 -6.14
C TYR A 225 -0.33 -14.36 -4.79
N ALA A 226 -0.99 -14.54 -3.65
CA ALA A 226 -0.34 -14.28 -2.37
C ALA A 226 0.87 -15.20 -2.12
N SER A 227 0.78 -16.51 -2.43
CA SER A 227 1.90 -17.44 -2.28
C SER A 227 3.06 -17.08 -3.20
N CYS A 228 2.77 -16.67 -4.43
CA CYS A 228 3.78 -16.17 -5.37
C CYS A 228 4.47 -14.92 -4.83
N LEU A 229 3.70 -13.95 -4.29
CA LEU A 229 4.24 -12.73 -3.73
C LEU A 229 5.12 -12.99 -2.50
N VAL A 230 4.78 -13.95 -1.66
CA VAL A 230 5.63 -14.42 -0.55
C VAL A 230 6.95 -14.98 -1.11
N GLY A 231 6.90 -15.83 -2.14
CA GLY A 231 8.08 -16.36 -2.82
C GLY A 231 8.92 -15.24 -3.45
N PHE A 232 8.31 -14.30 -4.13
CA PHE A 232 8.96 -13.12 -4.69
C PHE A 232 9.67 -12.28 -3.63
N ALA A 233 9.01 -12.05 -2.48
CA ALA A 233 9.58 -11.30 -1.37
C ALA A 233 10.74 -12.04 -0.69
N ALA A 234 10.70 -13.36 -0.64
CA ALA A 234 11.73 -14.20 -0.03
C ALA A 234 12.92 -14.51 -0.94
N ALA A 235 12.76 -14.39 -2.27
CA ALA A 235 13.78 -14.75 -3.26
C ALA A 235 15.10 -14.01 -3.03
N ARG A 236 16.21 -14.58 -3.47
CA ARG A 236 17.47 -13.86 -3.61
C ARG A 236 17.39 -12.90 -4.80
N LEU A 237 18.11 -11.79 -4.72
CA LEU A 237 18.17 -10.83 -5.82
C LEU A 237 18.81 -11.51 -7.05
N ALA A 238 18.00 -11.77 -8.07
CA ALA A 238 18.43 -12.13 -9.41
C ALA A 238 17.80 -11.12 -10.37
N ALA A 239 18.55 -10.66 -11.34
CA ALA A 239 18.02 -9.78 -12.40
C ALA A 239 17.00 -10.54 -13.26
N GLY A 240 16.03 -9.81 -13.82
CA GLY A 240 15.08 -10.34 -14.78
C GLY A 240 13.68 -10.59 -14.23
N ALA A 241 12.81 -11.04 -15.12
CA ALA A 241 11.42 -11.33 -14.78
C ALA A 241 11.31 -12.51 -13.82
N PHE A 242 10.50 -12.33 -12.78
CA PHE A 242 10.16 -13.38 -11.84
C PHE A 242 8.90 -14.11 -12.34
N ASP A 243 8.95 -15.42 -12.34
CA ASP A 243 7.84 -16.25 -12.81
C ASP A 243 7.15 -16.96 -11.64
N CYS A 244 5.87 -16.64 -11.43
CA CYS A 244 5.04 -17.29 -10.43
C CYS A 244 4.78 -18.78 -10.72
N GLY A 245 4.79 -19.20 -11.99
CA GLY A 245 4.56 -20.58 -12.40
C GLY A 245 5.80 -21.46 -12.29
N ALA A 246 7.00 -20.92 -12.47
CA ALA A 246 8.26 -21.64 -12.40
C ALA A 246 8.73 -21.95 -10.97
N GLN A 247 8.20 -21.23 -9.99
CA GLN A 247 8.50 -21.43 -8.56
C GLN A 247 7.59 -22.49 -7.97
N GLY A 248 7.59 -23.71 -8.47
CA GLY A 248 6.78 -24.86 -8.07
C GLY A 248 5.98 -24.73 -6.77
N ALA A 249 4.85 -25.40 -6.68
CA ALA A 249 3.96 -25.40 -5.52
C ALA A 249 4.70 -25.27 -4.19
N PRO A 250 4.16 -24.50 -3.22
CA PRO A 250 4.85 -24.22 -1.96
C PRO A 250 5.38 -25.53 -1.37
N ALA A 251 6.66 -25.53 -1.00
CA ALA A 251 7.21 -26.64 -0.23
C ALA A 251 6.22 -26.89 0.90
N GLN A 252 5.59 -28.05 0.90
CA GLN A 252 4.67 -28.47 1.95
C GLN A 252 5.37 -28.23 3.27
N ILE A 253 4.84 -27.34 4.10
CA ILE A 253 5.24 -27.23 5.48
C ILE A 253 4.81 -28.53 6.13
N ALA A 254 5.73 -29.49 6.17
CA ALA A 254 5.53 -30.73 6.87
C ALA A 254 5.39 -30.41 8.37
N GLY A 255 4.19 -30.62 8.90
CA GLY A 255 3.94 -30.67 10.32
C GLY A 255 3.11 -29.52 10.91
N MET A 256 1.83 -29.46 10.57
CA MET A 256 0.80 -29.02 11.52
C MET A 256 -0.47 -29.82 11.31
N GLY A 257 -0.80 -30.59 12.35
CA GLY A 257 -1.99 -31.44 12.39
C GLY A 257 -3.27 -30.63 12.16
N GLY A 258 -4.18 -31.24 11.43
CA GLY A 258 -5.45 -30.66 11.02
C GLY A 258 -6.30 -30.15 12.17
N VAL A 259 -6.63 -28.86 12.10
CA VAL A 259 -7.81 -28.30 12.76
C VAL A 259 -8.77 -27.90 11.65
N THR A 260 -9.80 -28.69 11.46
CA THR A 260 -10.92 -28.35 10.58
C THR A 260 -11.78 -27.28 11.26
N THR A 261 -11.71 -26.04 10.79
CA THR A 261 -12.70 -25.01 11.12
C THR A 261 -13.78 -25.00 10.03
N PRO A 262 -15.07 -24.90 10.41
CA PRO A 262 -16.15 -24.85 9.43
C PRO A 262 -16.13 -23.53 8.65
N SER A 263 -16.25 -23.66 7.33
CA SER A 263 -16.37 -22.55 6.36
C SER A 263 -17.62 -21.72 6.63
N PRO A 264 -17.56 -20.39 6.72
CA PRO A 264 -18.76 -19.58 6.72
C PRO A 264 -19.40 -19.54 5.33
N ALA A 265 -20.74 -19.61 5.30
CA ALA A 265 -21.53 -19.62 4.08
C ALA A 265 -21.36 -18.31 3.26
N PRO A 266 -21.40 -18.37 1.91
CA PRO A 266 -21.20 -17.21 1.07
C PRO A 266 -22.37 -16.22 1.17
N ALA A 267 -22.04 -14.94 1.39
CA ALA A 267 -22.98 -13.84 1.32
C ALA A 267 -23.45 -13.65 -0.13
N ARG A 268 -24.77 -13.63 -0.34
CA ARG A 268 -25.38 -13.37 -1.65
C ARG A 268 -25.31 -11.88 -1.97
N PHE A 269 -24.62 -11.52 -3.05
CA PHE A 269 -24.68 -10.17 -3.62
C PHE A 269 -25.84 -10.07 -4.62
N THR A 270 -26.75 -9.13 -4.38
CA THR A 270 -27.78 -8.73 -5.34
C THR A 270 -27.26 -7.64 -6.26
N SER A 271 -27.50 -7.77 -7.56
CA SER A 271 -27.12 -6.83 -8.62
C SER A 271 -27.74 -5.44 -8.44
N LEU A 272 -26.94 -4.38 -8.67
CA LEU A 272 -27.34 -2.99 -8.60
C LEU A 272 -27.79 -2.46 -9.98
N PRO A 273 -28.77 -1.55 -10.04
CA PRO A 273 -29.23 -0.92 -11.28
C PRO A 273 -28.27 0.17 -11.77
N GLN A 274 -28.15 0.29 -13.11
CA GLN A 274 -27.37 1.33 -13.77
C GLN A 274 -28.15 2.67 -13.77
N GLY A 275 -27.53 3.74 -13.28
CA GLY A 275 -28.04 5.10 -13.37
C GLY A 275 -26.90 6.09 -13.61
N ASN A 276 -27.07 6.97 -14.63
CA ASN A 276 -26.14 8.02 -15.01
C ASN A 276 -26.19 9.19 -14.00
N SER A 277 -25.25 9.24 -13.06
CA SER A 277 -24.90 10.46 -12.32
C SER A 277 -23.43 10.36 -11.90
N ALA A 278 -22.71 11.48 -11.93
CA ALA A 278 -21.33 11.56 -11.42
C ALA A 278 -21.31 11.11 -9.98
N SER A 279 -20.62 10.01 -9.71
CA SER A 279 -20.60 9.39 -8.39
C SER A 279 -19.15 9.16 -7.95
N VAL A 280 -18.86 9.53 -6.72
CA VAL A 280 -17.60 9.17 -6.06
C VAL A 280 -17.78 7.80 -5.44
N ILE A 281 -16.87 6.87 -5.73
CA ILE A 281 -16.86 5.56 -5.09
C ILE A 281 -16.22 5.71 -3.72
N ASP A 282 -16.96 5.32 -2.70
CA ASP A 282 -16.43 5.15 -1.36
C ASP A 282 -15.43 4.00 -1.33
N LEU A 283 -14.19 4.30 -1.01
CA LEU A 283 -13.05 3.39 -1.07
C LEU A 283 -13.11 2.25 -0.03
N GLU A 284 -13.89 2.38 1.02
CA GLU A 284 -14.04 1.37 2.06
C GLU A 284 -15.23 0.44 1.82
N SER A 285 -16.32 0.97 1.27
CA SER A 285 -17.56 0.20 1.10
C SER A 285 -17.85 -0.19 -0.35
N GLY A 286 -17.08 0.29 -1.34
CA GLY A 286 -17.35 0.12 -2.76
C GLY A 286 -18.66 0.77 -3.23
N ARG A 287 -19.28 1.64 -2.42
CA ARG A 287 -20.55 2.30 -2.74
C ARG A 287 -20.31 3.58 -3.52
N ARG A 288 -21.14 3.80 -4.53
CA ARG A 288 -21.21 5.07 -5.25
C ARG A 288 -21.96 6.10 -4.41
N GLU A 289 -21.34 7.26 -4.16
CA GLU A 289 -22.00 8.43 -3.59
C GLU A 289 -22.10 9.55 -4.65
N ASP A 290 -23.24 10.25 -4.65
CA ASP A 290 -23.45 11.38 -5.56
C ASP A 290 -22.55 12.55 -5.15
N VAL A 291 -21.67 12.99 -6.06
CA VAL A 291 -20.72 14.10 -5.85
C VAL A 291 -21.43 15.38 -5.40
N ASN A 292 -22.60 15.67 -5.97
CA ASN A 292 -23.38 16.86 -5.64
C ASN A 292 -23.94 16.84 -4.21
N ARG A 293 -24.18 15.66 -3.67
CA ARG A 293 -24.65 15.48 -2.28
C ARG A 293 -23.52 15.68 -1.27
N VAL A 294 -22.30 15.28 -1.64
CA VAL A 294 -21.10 15.44 -0.79
C VAL A 294 -20.68 16.90 -0.72
N LEU A 295 -20.74 17.64 -1.85
CA LEU A 295 -20.37 19.05 -1.91
C LEU A 295 -21.36 19.99 -1.20
N ARG A 296 -22.63 19.59 -1.01
CA ARG A 296 -23.65 20.39 -0.31
C ARG A 296 -23.63 20.24 1.22
N ARG A 297 -22.78 19.38 1.78
CA ARG A 297 -22.63 19.13 3.23
C ARG A 297 -21.44 19.88 3.86
N ARG A 298 -20.89 20.87 3.15
CA ARG A 298 -19.84 21.78 3.65
C ARG A 298 -20.38 23.17 3.90
#